data_f8e26a9d547c840753623de2dca6c397
#
_entry.id   f8e26a9d547c840753623de2dca6c397
#
_cell.length_a   1.000
_cell.length_b   1.000
_cell.length_c   1.000
_cell.angle_alpha   90.00
_cell.angle_beta   90.00
_cell.angle_gamma   90.00
#
_symmetry.space_group_name_H-M   'P 1'
#
loop_
_entity.id
_entity.type
_entity.pdbx_description
1 polymer ?
#
loop_
_entity_poly.entity_id
_entity_poly.type
_entity_poly.pdbx_seq_one_letter_code
_entity_poly.pdbx_strand_id
1 'polypeptide(L)'
;VHSFGVVSSKYSLRTFWRDLRDIRRETRYTMLLAQWLEMEAERCATPEQLWDNFVFFANKLELAEIKLCLRDGHLRWQAPNCPASEAELERKHHAVHGSAITGIEIAARKGAMSPKLFEMKCELAAEAWFKAASRWRSTNHADIELAADSQRLVAVRLA
;
A
#
# COMPACT_ATOMS: atom_id res chain seq x y z
N VAL A 1 28.54 -21.37 40.18
CA VAL A 1 27.17 -21.02 39.83
C VAL A 1 27.21 -19.69 39.11
N HIS A 2 27.03 -19.62 37.83
CA HIS A 2 26.49 -18.59 36.95
C HIS A 2 27.11 -18.72 35.55
N SER A 3 26.55 -19.64 34.79
CA SER A 3 26.83 -19.73 33.35
C SER A 3 25.52 -19.78 32.59
N PHE A 4 24.76 -18.67 32.61
CA PHE A 4 23.51 -18.51 31.88
C PHE A 4 23.47 -17.13 31.22
N GLY A 5 24.25 -16.89 30.20
CA GLY A 5 24.19 -15.56 29.59
C GLY A 5 24.73 -15.45 28.16
N VAL A 6 25.46 -16.44 27.66
CA VAL A 6 26.24 -16.25 26.43
C VAL A 6 25.61 -16.90 25.19
N VAL A 7 24.72 -17.86 25.35
CA VAL A 7 24.14 -18.59 24.20
C VAL A 7 22.96 -17.84 23.57
N SER A 8 22.22 -17.05 24.34
CA SER A 8 21.05 -16.32 23.85
C SER A 8 21.41 -15.14 22.94
N SER A 9 22.56 -14.47 23.19
CA SER A 9 22.90 -13.26 22.45
C SER A 9 23.36 -13.50 21.01
N LYS A 10 24.03 -14.61 20.74
CA LYS A 10 24.52 -14.93 19.37
C LYS A 10 23.40 -15.32 18.41
N TYR A 11 22.37 -16.00 18.89
CA TYR A 11 21.18 -16.30 18.09
C TYR A 11 20.35 -15.06 17.81
N SER A 12 20.21 -14.17 18.77
CA SER A 12 19.51 -12.89 18.66
C SER A 12 20.18 -11.97 17.62
N LEU A 13 21.51 -11.86 17.62
CA LEU A 13 22.24 -11.01 16.68
C LEU A 13 22.15 -11.50 15.22
N ARG A 14 22.27 -12.81 14.98
CA ARG A 14 22.15 -13.37 13.63
C ARG A 14 20.73 -13.18 13.07
N THR A 15 19.72 -13.41 13.88
CA THR A 15 18.31 -13.18 13.50
C THR A 15 18.06 -11.70 13.23
N PHE A 16 18.57 -10.82 14.10
CA PHE A 16 18.47 -9.38 13.92
C PHE A 16 19.12 -8.88 12.61
N TRP A 17 20.33 -9.34 12.29
CA TRP A 17 21.02 -8.96 11.05
C TRP A 17 20.32 -9.51 9.79
N ARG A 18 19.74 -10.70 9.86
CA ARG A 18 18.95 -11.27 8.79
C ARG A 18 17.69 -10.45 8.56
N ASP A 19 16.96 -10.13 9.61
CA ASP A 19 15.73 -9.33 9.54
C ASP A 19 16.00 -7.93 8.99
N LEU A 20 17.09 -7.29 9.41
CA LEU A 20 17.50 -5.99 8.84
C LEU A 20 17.84 -6.08 7.35
N ARG A 21 18.49 -7.14 6.92
CA ARG A 21 18.83 -7.35 5.51
C ARG A 21 17.57 -7.56 4.68
N ASP A 22 16.64 -8.35 5.17
CA ASP A 22 15.36 -8.62 4.51
C ASP A 22 14.51 -7.36 4.42
N ILE A 23 14.43 -6.56 5.49
CA ILE A 23 13.73 -5.27 5.48
C ILE A 23 14.36 -4.32 4.45
N ARG A 24 15.68 -4.22 4.38
CA ARG A 24 16.36 -3.36 3.40
C ARG A 24 16.09 -3.78 1.97
N ARG A 25 16.11 -5.09 1.68
CA ARG A 25 15.80 -5.64 0.36
C ARG A 25 14.36 -5.34 -0.03
N GLU A 26 13.42 -5.61 0.85
CA GLU A 26 12.00 -5.36 0.63
C GLU A 26 11.69 -3.86 0.52
N THR A 27 12.34 -3.02 1.31
CA THR A 27 12.20 -1.55 1.21
C THR A 27 12.64 -1.07 -0.17
N ARG A 28 13.82 -1.52 -0.64
CA ARG A 28 14.31 -1.16 -1.98
C ARG A 28 13.36 -1.62 -3.08
N TYR A 29 12.86 -2.84 -2.98
CA TYR A 29 11.90 -3.39 -3.93
C TYR A 29 10.59 -2.58 -3.95
N THR A 30 10.05 -2.27 -2.78
CA THR A 30 8.84 -1.46 -2.64
C THR A 30 9.02 -0.05 -3.21
N MET A 31 10.18 0.58 -2.97
CA MET A 31 10.50 1.90 -3.52
C MET A 31 10.60 1.89 -5.05
N LEU A 32 11.21 0.85 -5.64
CA LEU A 32 11.27 0.70 -7.10
C LEU A 32 9.88 0.50 -7.71
N LEU A 33 9.02 -0.28 -7.07
CA LEU A 33 7.63 -0.44 -7.49
C LEU A 33 6.85 0.87 -7.35
N ALA A 34 7.10 1.65 -6.30
CA ALA A 34 6.47 2.97 -6.13
C ALA A 34 6.87 3.94 -7.25
N GLN A 35 8.16 3.98 -7.61
CA GLN A 35 8.64 4.78 -8.74
C GLN A 35 8.02 4.31 -10.06
N TRP A 36 7.92 3.00 -10.27
CA TRP A 36 7.24 2.45 -11.44
C TRP A 36 5.77 2.92 -11.50
N LEU A 37 5.04 2.86 -10.39
CA LEU A 37 3.65 3.30 -10.31
C LEU A 37 3.50 4.79 -10.66
N GLU A 38 4.41 5.65 -10.18
CA GLU A 38 4.42 7.07 -10.53
C GLU A 38 4.66 7.30 -12.02
N MET A 39 5.57 6.56 -12.64
CA MET A 39 5.83 6.66 -14.08
C MET A 39 4.65 6.14 -14.91
N GLU A 40 4.04 5.03 -14.50
CA GLU A 40 2.85 4.50 -15.18
C GLU A 40 1.64 5.42 -15.02
N ALA A 41 1.53 6.17 -13.92
CA ALA A 41 0.47 7.14 -13.74
C ALA A 41 0.46 8.22 -14.84
N GLU A 42 1.63 8.64 -15.32
CA GLU A 42 1.74 9.60 -16.44
C GLU A 42 1.24 9.00 -17.77
N ARG A 43 1.24 7.68 -17.89
CA ARG A 43 0.84 6.94 -19.11
C ARG A 43 -0.63 6.48 -19.07
N CYS A 44 -1.26 6.50 -17.90
CA CYS A 44 -2.66 6.13 -17.74
C CYS A 44 -3.57 7.17 -18.40
N ALA A 45 -4.45 6.72 -19.28
CA ALA A 45 -5.46 7.57 -19.89
C ALA A 45 -6.68 7.76 -18.96
N THR A 46 -6.96 6.79 -18.09
CA THR A 46 -8.14 6.77 -17.22
C THR A 46 -7.78 6.47 -15.77
N PRO A 47 -8.62 6.92 -14.80
CA PRO A 47 -8.43 6.57 -13.37
C PRO A 47 -8.49 5.07 -13.11
N GLU A 48 -9.27 4.33 -13.90
CA GLU A 48 -9.38 2.87 -13.80
C GLU A 48 -8.04 2.19 -14.10
N GLN A 49 -7.31 2.65 -15.12
CA GLN A 49 -5.98 2.15 -15.43
C GLN A 49 -5.00 2.42 -14.28
N LEU A 50 -5.10 3.59 -13.66
CA LEU A 50 -4.29 3.92 -12.49
C LEU A 50 -4.60 2.99 -11.32
N TRP A 51 -5.87 2.69 -11.10
CA TRP A 51 -6.29 1.74 -10.07
C TRP A 51 -5.78 0.34 -10.35
N ASP A 52 -5.88 -0.15 -11.57
CA ASP A 52 -5.38 -1.46 -11.98
C ASP A 52 -3.86 -1.58 -11.76
N ASN A 53 -3.11 -0.53 -12.06
CA ASN A 53 -1.68 -0.47 -11.77
C ASN A 53 -1.39 -0.48 -10.27
N PHE A 54 -2.22 0.17 -9.46
CA PHE A 54 -2.09 0.14 -8.01
C PHE A 54 -2.44 -1.25 -7.43
N VAL A 55 -3.44 -1.91 -7.96
CA VAL A 55 -3.76 -3.31 -7.63
C VAL A 55 -2.59 -4.23 -7.96
N PHE A 56 -1.97 -4.07 -9.12
CA PHE A 56 -0.77 -4.81 -9.48
C PHE A 56 0.38 -4.56 -8.48
N PHE A 57 0.62 -3.31 -8.14
CA PHE A 57 1.61 -2.91 -7.13
C PHE A 57 1.33 -3.60 -5.78
N ALA A 58 0.10 -3.55 -5.29
CA ALA A 58 -0.28 -4.17 -4.03
C ALA A 58 -0.12 -5.69 -4.03
N ASN A 59 -0.47 -6.32 -5.14
CA ASN A 59 -0.30 -7.77 -5.32
C ASN A 59 1.19 -8.16 -5.27
N LYS A 60 2.07 -7.34 -5.86
CA LYS A 60 3.53 -7.54 -5.79
C LYS A 60 4.10 -7.38 -4.38
N LEU A 61 3.45 -6.59 -3.54
CA LEU A 61 3.81 -6.42 -2.13
C LEU A 61 3.22 -7.51 -1.21
N GLU A 62 2.48 -8.47 -1.78
CA GLU A 62 1.82 -9.54 -1.02
C GLU A 62 0.78 -9.01 -0.01
N LEU A 63 0.15 -7.88 -0.34
CA LEU A 63 -0.96 -7.35 0.43
C LEU A 63 -2.22 -8.18 0.16
N ALA A 64 -3.06 -8.32 1.17
CA ALA A 64 -4.29 -9.08 1.06
C ALA A 64 -5.48 -8.23 0.60
N GLU A 65 -5.48 -6.96 0.95
CA GLU A 65 -6.57 -6.04 0.63
C GLU A 65 -6.06 -4.59 0.58
N ILE A 66 -6.65 -3.82 -0.33
CA ILE A 66 -6.55 -2.36 -0.35
C ILE A 66 -7.97 -1.80 -0.44
N LYS A 67 -8.23 -0.74 0.32
CA LYS A 67 -9.48 -0.01 0.30
C LYS A 67 -9.21 1.49 0.31
N LEU A 68 -9.65 2.18 -0.72
CA LEU A 68 -9.68 3.64 -0.74
C LEU A 68 -11.00 4.09 -0.13
N CYS A 69 -10.91 4.85 0.95
CA CYS A 69 -12.05 5.47 1.59
C CYS A 69 -12.38 6.78 0.86
N LEU A 70 -13.54 6.84 0.24
CA LEU A 70 -14.04 7.99 -0.48
C LEU A 70 -15.13 8.68 0.37
N ARG A 71 -15.48 9.92 0.03
CA ARG A 71 -16.56 10.64 0.71
C ARG A 71 -17.91 9.91 0.63
N ASP A 72 -18.19 9.34 -0.54
CA ASP A 72 -19.49 8.73 -0.87
C ASP A 72 -19.39 7.21 -1.06
N GLY A 73 -18.39 6.58 -0.46
CA GLY A 73 -18.22 5.12 -0.57
C GLY A 73 -16.78 4.67 -0.41
N HIS A 74 -16.47 3.55 -1.01
CA HIS A 74 -15.10 3.03 -1.02
C HIS A 74 -14.82 2.23 -2.30
N LEU A 75 -13.56 2.20 -2.67
CA LEU A 75 -13.03 1.35 -3.71
C LEU A 75 -12.17 0.27 -3.06
N ARG A 76 -12.48 -0.99 -3.33
CA ARG A 76 -11.86 -2.12 -2.64
C ARG A 76 -11.32 -3.14 -3.61
N TRP A 77 -10.14 -3.63 -3.34
CA TRP A 77 -9.57 -4.81 -3.97
C TRP A 77 -9.15 -5.82 -2.90
N GLN A 78 -9.38 -7.09 -3.17
CA GLN A 78 -8.92 -8.21 -2.35
C GLN A 78 -8.13 -9.18 -3.21
N ALA A 79 -7.02 -9.67 -2.69
CA ALA A 79 -6.26 -10.74 -3.32
C ALA A 79 -7.10 -12.03 -3.40
N PRO A 80 -6.89 -12.89 -4.41
CA PRO A 80 -7.63 -14.15 -4.55
C PRO A 80 -7.53 -15.07 -3.32
N ASN A 81 -6.42 -14.97 -2.59
CA ASN A 81 -6.14 -15.75 -1.38
C ASN A 81 -6.38 -14.95 -0.08
N CYS A 82 -7.12 -13.85 -0.16
CA CYS A 82 -7.45 -13.04 1.01
C CYS A 82 -8.26 -13.89 2.00
N PRO A 83 -7.90 -13.91 3.30
CA PRO A 83 -8.69 -14.60 4.31
C PRO A 83 -10.11 -14.06 4.38
N ALA A 84 -11.08 -14.97 4.55
CA ALA A 84 -12.47 -14.58 4.74
C ALA A 84 -12.75 -13.99 6.13
N SER A 85 -11.92 -14.35 7.11
CA SER A 85 -12.05 -13.89 8.49
C SER A 85 -11.23 -12.61 8.73
N GLU A 86 -11.88 -11.57 9.21
CA GLU A 86 -11.21 -10.34 9.66
C GLU A 86 -10.20 -10.59 10.79
N ALA A 87 -10.40 -11.62 11.60
CA ALA A 87 -9.47 -11.99 12.66
C ALA A 87 -8.09 -12.44 12.14
N GLU A 88 -8.02 -12.89 10.89
CA GLU A 88 -6.78 -13.31 10.22
C GLU A 88 -6.07 -12.18 9.47
N LEU A 89 -6.63 -11.00 9.45
CA LEU A 89 -6.09 -9.82 8.79
C LEU A 89 -5.48 -8.86 9.80
N GLU A 90 -4.32 -8.32 9.44
CA GLU A 90 -3.71 -7.15 10.04
C GLU A 90 -4.01 -5.94 9.15
N ARG A 91 -4.55 -4.85 9.71
CA ARG A 91 -4.96 -3.66 8.97
C ARG A 91 -4.24 -2.43 9.46
N LYS A 92 -3.95 -1.52 8.52
CA LYS A 92 -3.50 -0.17 8.84
C LYS A 92 -4.32 0.84 8.03
N HIS A 93 -4.78 1.88 8.72
CA HIS A 93 -5.51 2.98 8.11
C HIS A 93 -4.64 4.23 8.09
N HIS A 94 -4.53 4.85 6.93
CA HIS A 94 -3.90 6.15 6.75
C HIS A 94 -4.96 7.18 6.40
N ALA A 95 -5.21 8.08 7.33
CA ALA A 95 -6.11 9.21 7.11
C ALA A 95 -5.48 10.23 6.17
N VAL A 96 -6.28 10.80 5.29
CA VAL A 96 -5.86 11.81 4.34
C VAL A 96 -6.75 13.02 4.46
N HIS A 97 -6.14 14.18 4.57
CA HIS A 97 -6.83 15.45 4.52
C HIS A 97 -7.01 15.89 3.05
N GLY A 98 -7.93 15.25 2.36
CA GLY A 98 -8.24 15.53 0.96
C GLY A 98 -9.74 15.71 0.75
N SER A 99 -10.10 16.28 -0.39
CA SER A 99 -11.51 16.54 -0.73
C SER A 99 -12.25 15.28 -1.18
N ALA A 100 -11.54 14.31 -1.78
CA ALA A 100 -12.10 13.13 -2.42
C ALA A 100 -11.86 11.85 -1.64
N ILE A 101 -10.59 11.64 -1.27
CA ILE A 101 -10.13 10.46 -0.57
C ILE A 101 -9.93 10.87 0.88
N THR A 102 -10.65 10.21 1.79
CA THR A 102 -10.55 10.46 3.23
C THR A 102 -9.53 9.54 3.90
N GLY A 103 -9.13 8.47 3.24
CA GLY A 103 -8.14 7.56 3.75
C GLY A 103 -7.86 6.39 2.83
N ILE A 104 -6.84 5.63 3.20
CA ILE A 104 -6.51 4.35 2.59
C ILE A 104 -6.34 3.31 3.70
N GLU A 105 -7.03 2.19 3.57
CA GLU A 105 -6.83 1.01 4.41
C GLU A 105 -6.05 -0.03 3.65
N ILE A 106 -5.07 -0.62 4.30
CA ILE A 106 -4.21 -1.66 3.75
C ILE A 106 -4.22 -2.82 4.72
N ALA A 107 -4.42 -4.03 4.20
CA ALA A 107 -4.41 -5.23 5.00
C ALA A 107 -3.46 -6.29 4.43
N ALA A 108 -2.87 -7.06 5.32
CA ALA A 108 -2.13 -8.28 5.02
C ALA A 108 -2.60 -9.42 5.93
N ARG A 109 -2.31 -10.65 5.55
CA ARG A 109 -2.55 -11.81 6.41
C ARG A 109 -1.64 -11.71 7.64
N LYS A 110 -2.19 -11.91 8.84
CA LYS A 110 -1.42 -11.98 10.08
C LYS A 110 -0.31 -13.03 9.97
N GLY A 111 0.90 -12.66 10.35
CA GLY A 111 2.06 -13.54 10.31
C GLY A 111 2.69 -13.77 8.93
N ALA A 112 2.14 -13.16 7.85
CA ALA A 112 2.74 -13.23 6.52
C ALA A 112 4.07 -12.49 6.43
N MET A 113 4.21 -11.45 7.23
CA MET A 113 5.44 -10.65 7.32
C MET A 113 5.64 -10.11 8.73
N SER A 114 6.85 -9.60 9.04
CA SER A 114 7.10 -8.97 10.34
C SER A 114 6.29 -7.67 10.48
N PRO A 115 5.94 -7.25 11.71
CA PRO A 115 5.21 -5.99 11.94
C PRO A 115 5.89 -4.76 11.35
N LYS A 116 7.22 -4.68 11.43
CA LYS A 116 8.00 -3.58 10.85
C LYS A 116 7.94 -3.57 9.33
N LEU A 117 7.98 -4.74 8.69
CA LEU A 117 7.88 -4.88 7.25
C LEU A 117 6.47 -4.49 6.78
N PHE A 118 5.43 -4.92 7.48
CA PHE A 118 4.06 -4.55 7.19
C PHE A 118 3.85 -3.04 7.31
N GLU A 119 4.32 -2.43 8.38
CA GLU A 119 4.25 -0.98 8.58
C GLU A 119 4.92 -0.21 7.44
N MET A 120 6.15 -0.58 7.10
CA MET A 120 6.89 0.03 6.00
C MET A 120 6.15 -0.11 4.66
N LYS A 121 5.64 -1.31 4.33
CA LYS A 121 4.87 -1.53 3.10
C LYS A 121 3.60 -0.69 3.05
N CYS A 122 2.88 -0.55 4.16
CA CYS A 122 1.69 0.28 4.26
C CYS A 122 1.99 1.76 4.03
N GLU A 123 3.04 2.29 4.66
CA GLU A 123 3.44 3.68 4.50
C GLU A 123 3.84 3.99 3.06
N LEU A 124 4.72 3.17 2.49
CA LEU A 124 5.17 3.35 1.10
C LEU A 124 4.04 3.13 0.09
N ALA A 125 3.11 2.22 0.33
CA ALA A 125 1.96 2.01 -0.54
C ALA A 125 1.00 3.20 -0.51
N ALA A 126 0.70 3.74 0.65
CA ALA A 126 -0.12 4.94 0.78
C ALA A 126 0.54 6.15 0.07
N GLU A 127 1.82 6.38 0.33
CA GLU A 127 2.59 7.45 -0.32
C GLU A 127 2.64 7.27 -1.85
N ALA A 128 2.89 6.05 -2.33
CA ALA A 128 2.93 5.72 -3.76
C ALA A 128 1.60 6.03 -4.45
N TRP A 129 0.47 5.65 -3.83
CA TRP A 129 -0.84 5.98 -4.36
C TRP A 129 -1.05 7.49 -4.49
N PHE A 130 -0.75 8.27 -3.44
CA PHE A 130 -0.95 9.72 -3.48
C PHE A 130 -0.07 10.41 -4.50
N LYS A 131 1.19 10.01 -4.62
CA LYS A 131 2.09 10.54 -5.63
C LYS A 131 1.63 10.17 -7.05
N ALA A 132 1.25 8.94 -7.29
CA ALA A 132 0.75 8.48 -8.57
C ALA A 132 -0.55 9.20 -8.96
N ALA A 133 -1.50 9.33 -8.06
CA ALA A 133 -2.74 10.07 -8.29
C ALA A 133 -2.51 11.56 -8.57
N SER A 134 -1.55 12.17 -7.87
CA SER A 134 -1.14 13.56 -8.13
C SER A 134 -0.49 13.71 -9.50
N ARG A 135 0.40 12.80 -9.89
CA ARG A 135 1.02 12.76 -11.23
C ARG A 135 -0.01 12.60 -12.32
N TRP A 136 -0.92 11.65 -12.18
CA TRP A 136 -1.98 11.43 -13.15
C TRP A 136 -2.82 12.69 -13.37
N ARG A 137 -3.23 13.36 -12.31
CA ARG A 137 -4.00 14.61 -12.39
C ARG A 137 -3.25 15.71 -13.10
N SER A 138 -1.97 15.92 -12.79
CA SER A 138 -1.19 16.98 -13.44
C SER A 138 -0.90 16.69 -14.91
N THR A 139 -0.70 15.42 -15.29
CA THR A 139 -0.44 15.01 -16.68
C THR A 139 -1.68 15.12 -17.55
N ASN A 140 -2.86 14.80 -17.01
CA ASN A 140 -4.10 14.84 -17.77
C ASN A 140 -4.81 16.20 -17.75
N HIS A 141 -4.13 17.26 -17.31
CA HIS A 141 -4.69 18.61 -17.22
C HIS A 141 -6.07 18.62 -16.53
N ALA A 142 -6.25 17.75 -15.54
CA ALA A 142 -7.44 17.74 -14.72
C ALA A 142 -7.42 19.00 -13.86
N ASP A 143 -7.95 20.11 -14.38
CA ASP A 143 -8.16 21.32 -13.63
C ASP A 143 -8.93 21.03 -12.34
N ILE A 144 -8.79 21.91 -11.37
CA ILE A 144 -9.37 21.78 -10.03
C ILE A 144 -10.89 21.51 -10.05
N GLU A 145 -11.59 21.90 -11.10
CA GLU A 145 -13.01 21.59 -11.34
C GLU A 145 -13.26 20.10 -11.68
N LEU A 146 -12.37 19.47 -12.42
CA LEU A 146 -12.44 18.02 -12.70
C LEU A 146 -12.08 17.18 -11.46
N ALA A 147 -11.43 17.73 -10.45
CA ALA A 147 -11.22 17.04 -9.19
C ALA A 147 -12.56 16.69 -8.51
N ALA A 148 -13.59 17.51 -8.64
CA ALA A 148 -14.94 17.20 -8.16
C ALA A 148 -15.65 16.17 -9.05
N ASP A 149 -15.44 16.19 -10.37
CA ASP A 149 -16.04 15.23 -11.32
C ASP A 149 -15.25 13.92 -11.40
N SER A 150 -13.93 13.94 -11.25
CA SER A 150 -13.11 12.72 -11.10
C SER A 150 -13.46 11.96 -9.83
N GLN A 151 -13.90 12.67 -8.78
CA GLN A 151 -14.45 12.07 -7.57
C GLN A 151 -15.74 11.28 -7.87
N ARG A 152 -16.60 11.82 -8.73
CA ARG A 152 -17.81 11.13 -9.19
C ARG A 152 -17.49 9.99 -10.14
N LEU A 153 -16.53 10.16 -11.04
CA LEU A 153 -16.13 9.14 -12.02
C LEU A 153 -15.46 7.92 -11.37
N VAL A 154 -14.59 8.12 -10.39
CA VAL A 154 -13.98 7.03 -9.63
C VAL A 154 -15.03 6.34 -8.75
N ALA A 155 -15.96 7.07 -8.15
CA ALA A 155 -17.03 6.51 -7.33
C ALA A 155 -18.12 5.80 -8.16
N VAL A 156 -18.45 6.31 -9.36
CA VAL A 156 -19.58 5.82 -10.17
C VAL A 156 -19.18 4.71 -11.16
N ARG A 157 -17.94 4.68 -11.66
CA ARG A 157 -17.49 3.64 -12.63
C ARG A 157 -16.86 2.41 -12.00
N LEU A 158 -16.49 2.48 -10.74
CA LEU A 158 -15.83 1.39 -10.03
C LEU A 158 -16.73 0.77 -8.94
N ALA A 159 -17.97 1.24 -8.85
CA ALA A 159 -19.06 0.57 -8.15
C ALA A 159 -19.75 -0.38 -9.13
#